data_a685ba55766059238e55301faa7c9854
#
_entry.id   a685ba55766059238e55301faa7c9854
#
_cell.length_a   1.000
_cell.length_b   1.000
_cell.length_c   1.000
_cell.angle_alpha   90.00
_cell.angle_beta   90.00
_cell.angle_gamma   90.00
#
_symmetry.space_group_name_H-M   'P 1'
#
loop_
_entity.id
_entity.type
_entity.pdbx_description
1 polymer ?
#
loop_
_entity_poly.entity_id
_entity_poly.type
_entity_poly.pdbx_seq_one_letter_code
_entity_poly.pdbx_strand_id
1 'polypeptide(L)'
;MTDHSSTEGSRDVLAAAARALTGRAPVLLDARHFMTGGGGRIRPDDGGGLRLEADGRSVAADAVVIYEIPPHRRRDFAPFQRLLGAHGARSLGTDVQAWRAATEKDLTVARFTRDGVAHMPTVSLSRPSLRAAAEAFDRLGGDVWARPCVGMGGDDVFHVTTHAQLASAARHYEHDGADWLIARDARNFTPDGRRHQYRVVVLDGRVVRVVEHVQADPDAPCNESRGAVSAPLAAAELPRGLADLAIRAVACLGLPLAGVALAAESGGVVFEVNVHPAFGRGALEQVAVPYVAAHLEPV
;
A
#
# COMPACT_ATOMS: atom_id res chain seq x y z
N MET A 1 1.46 14.22 -9.07
CA MET A 1 2.79 13.60 -9.28
C MET A 1 2.68 12.10 -9.10
N THR A 2 3.03 11.34 -10.11
CA THR A 2 2.94 9.86 -10.13
C THR A 2 4.16 9.31 -10.84
N ASP A 3 4.50 8.05 -10.63
CA ASP A 3 5.48 7.36 -11.45
C ASP A 3 4.86 7.01 -12.80
N HIS A 4 5.35 7.61 -13.89
CA HIS A 4 4.79 7.43 -15.22
C HIS A 4 5.10 6.05 -15.84
N SER A 5 5.95 5.24 -15.21
CA SER A 5 6.14 3.84 -15.61
C SER A 5 5.11 2.89 -14.98
N SER A 6 4.31 3.36 -14.02
CA SER A 6 3.21 2.58 -13.45
C SER A 6 2.05 2.48 -14.42
N THR A 7 1.38 1.35 -14.42
CA THR A 7 0.23 1.03 -15.27
C THR A 7 -1.08 0.86 -14.49
N GLU A 8 -1.10 1.25 -13.20
CA GLU A 8 -2.28 1.09 -12.34
C GLU A 8 -3.44 2.03 -12.72
N GLY A 9 -3.16 3.12 -13.47
CA GLY A 9 -4.16 4.04 -14.00
C GLY A 9 -4.73 5.06 -13.00
N SER A 10 -4.21 5.12 -11.79
CA SER A 10 -4.68 6.07 -10.76
C SER A 10 -4.42 7.53 -11.13
N ARG A 11 -3.39 7.79 -11.94
CA ARG A 11 -3.04 9.13 -12.44
C ARG A 11 -4.20 9.82 -13.14
N ASP A 12 -4.87 9.13 -14.06
CA ASP A 12 -5.93 9.72 -14.86
C ASP A 12 -7.19 9.97 -14.02
N VAL A 13 -7.47 9.09 -13.07
CA VAL A 13 -8.57 9.24 -12.11
C VAL A 13 -8.33 10.46 -11.19
N LEU A 14 -7.11 10.64 -10.68
CA LEU A 14 -6.75 11.81 -9.87
C LEU A 14 -6.79 13.11 -10.69
N ALA A 15 -6.35 13.08 -11.95
CA ALA A 15 -6.42 14.22 -12.84
C ALA A 15 -7.89 14.63 -13.12
N ALA A 16 -8.78 13.66 -13.29
CA ALA A 16 -10.22 13.90 -13.42
C ALA A 16 -10.81 14.52 -12.15
N ALA A 17 -10.45 13.99 -10.96
CA ALA A 17 -10.88 14.54 -9.67
C ALA A 17 -10.40 15.99 -9.48
N ALA A 18 -9.13 16.27 -9.75
CA ALA A 18 -8.58 17.61 -9.65
C ALA A 18 -9.29 18.61 -10.60
N ARG A 19 -9.57 18.18 -11.83
CA ARG A 19 -10.32 18.99 -12.80
C ARG A 19 -11.75 19.27 -12.32
N ALA A 20 -12.43 18.26 -11.80
CA ALA A 20 -13.78 18.40 -11.28
C ALA A 20 -13.87 19.39 -10.13
N LEU A 21 -12.88 19.37 -9.22
CA LEU A 21 -12.84 20.23 -8.02
C LEU A 21 -12.40 21.67 -8.33
N THR A 22 -11.46 21.85 -9.26
CA THR A 22 -10.82 23.17 -9.49
C THR A 22 -11.25 23.87 -10.77
N GLY A 23 -11.95 23.18 -11.67
CA GLY A 23 -12.26 23.65 -13.02
C GLY A 23 -11.02 23.72 -13.95
N ARG A 24 -9.84 23.30 -13.50
CA ARG A 24 -8.57 23.37 -14.23
C ARG A 24 -7.93 22.00 -14.36
N ALA A 25 -7.25 21.75 -15.47
CA ALA A 25 -6.43 20.56 -15.62
C ALA A 25 -5.19 20.65 -14.71
N PRO A 26 -4.92 19.63 -13.88
CA PRO A 26 -3.69 19.61 -13.10
C PRO A 26 -2.46 19.42 -14.00
N VAL A 27 -1.31 19.90 -13.56
CA VAL A 27 -0.04 19.58 -14.22
C VAL A 27 0.43 18.20 -13.75
N LEU A 28 0.64 17.32 -14.71
CA LEU A 28 1.13 15.96 -14.44
C LEU A 28 2.66 15.95 -14.52
N LEU A 29 3.32 15.61 -13.41
CA LEU A 29 4.77 15.48 -13.32
C LEU A 29 5.14 14.02 -13.03
N ASP A 30 6.17 13.55 -13.71
CA ASP A 30 6.75 12.24 -13.46
C ASP A 30 7.61 12.27 -12.19
N ALA A 31 7.23 11.47 -11.20
CA ALA A 31 7.93 11.38 -9.93
C ALA A 31 9.40 10.92 -10.08
N ARG A 32 9.73 10.19 -11.14
CA ARG A 32 11.10 9.70 -11.40
C ARG A 32 12.12 10.83 -11.54
N HIS A 33 11.69 12.01 -12.01
CA HIS A 33 12.57 13.18 -12.05
C HIS A 33 13.01 13.66 -10.67
N PHE A 34 12.24 13.39 -9.63
CA PHE A 34 12.47 13.81 -8.25
C PHE A 34 13.01 12.71 -7.33
N MET A 35 13.33 11.55 -7.89
CA MET A 35 14.01 10.46 -7.19
C MET A 35 15.53 10.64 -7.21
N THR A 36 16.23 9.86 -6.41
CA THR A 36 17.70 9.82 -6.41
C THR A 36 18.23 9.58 -7.82
N GLY A 37 19.12 10.47 -8.28
CA GLY A 37 19.66 10.45 -9.65
C GLY A 37 18.79 11.14 -10.70
N GLY A 38 17.59 11.62 -10.36
CA GLY A 38 16.73 12.40 -11.25
C GLY A 38 17.18 13.85 -11.40
N GLY A 39 16.77 14.49 -12.51
CA GLY A 39 17.11 15.90 -12.85
C GLY A 39 16.14 16.94 -12.32
N GLY A 40 15.08 16.52 -11.61
CA GLY A 40 14.07 17.42 -11.08
C GLY A 40 14.57 18.29 -9.94
N ARG A 41 14.00 19.49 -9.82
CA ARG A 41 14.36 20.48 -8.78
C ARG A 41 13.11 20.98 -8.09
N ILE A 42 13.28 21.32 -6.80
CA ILE A 42 12.28 22.00 -5.98
C ILE A 42 12.90 23.27 -5.40
N ARG A 43 12.17 24.37 -5.46
CA ARG A 43 12.58 25.65 -4.88
C ARG A 43 11.36 26.40 -4.34
N PRO A 44 11.57 27.35 -3.39
CA PRO A 44 10.54 28.33 -3.07
C PRO A 44 10.13 29.11 -4.33
N ASP A 45 8.86 29.46 -4.43
CA ASP A 45 8.36 30.41 -5.43
C ASP A 45 8.25 31.79 -4.81
N ASP A 46 8.48 32.86 -5.61
CA ASP A 46 8.44 34.23 -5.14
C ASP A 46 7.07 34.63 -4.55
N GLY A 47 6.02 33.92 -4.90
CA GLY A 47 4.65 34.08 -4.36
C GLY A 47 4.36 33.31 -3.04
N GLY A 48 5.37 32.68 -2.43
CA GLY A 48 5.22 31.92 -1.17
C GLY A 48 4.80 30.45 -1.34
N GLY A 49 4.66 29.98 -2.57
CA GLY A 49 4.41 28.56 -2.91
C GLY A 49 5.69 27.81 -3.25
N LEU A 50 5.54 26.72 -3.99
CA LEU A 50 6.63 25.90 -4.50
C LEU A 50 6.75 25.98 -6.01
N ARG A 51 7.98 25.95 -6.49
CA ARG A 51 8.32 25.78 -7.89
C ARG A 51 8.97 24.43 -8.11
N LEU A 52 8.33 23.64 -8.94
CA LEU A 52 8.80 22.31 -9.35
C LEU A 52 9.31 22.40 -10.80
N GLU A 53 10.53 21.96 -11.02
CA GLU A 53 11.16 21.98 -12.34
C GLU A 53 11.56 20.55 -12.74
N ALA A 54 11.07 20.09 -13.88
CA ALA A 54 11.41 18.81 -14.44
C ALA A 54 11.11 18.80 -15.94
N ASP A 55 11.91 18.11 -16.72
CA ASP A 55 11.73 17.90 -18.16
C ASP A 55 11.48 19.20 -18.94
N GLY A 56 12.28 20.24 -18.65
CA GLY A 56 12.16 21.56 -19.27
C GLY A 56 10.90 22.36 -18.87
N ARG A 57 10.09 21.86 -17.95
CA ARG A 57 8.90 22.54 -17.42
C ARG A 57 9.18 23.12 -16.06
N SER A 58 8.59 24.27 -15.79
CA SER A 58 8.59 24.93 -14.48
C SER A 58 7.16 25.19 -14.05
N VAL A 59 6.78 24.68 -12.88
CA VAL A 59 5.41 24.72 -12.37
C VAL A 59 5.39 25.31 -10.97
N ALA A 60 4.65 26.42 -10.78
CA ALA A 60 4.29 26.89 -9.45
C ALA A 60 3.12 26.02 -8.91
N ALA A 61 3.23 25.57 -7.67
CA ALA A 61 2.24 24.69 -7.07
C ALA A 61 1.99 25.08 -5.60
N ASP A 62 0.71 25.23 -5.24
CA ASP A 62 0.25 25.42 -3.86
C ASP A 62 -0.04 24.08 -3.18
N ALA A 63 -0.38 23.06 -3.97
CA ALA A 63 -0.64 21.71 -3.50
C ALA A 63 -0.01 20.67 -4.44
N VAL A 64 0.50 19.57 -3.86
CA VAL A 64 1.12 18.49 -4.60
C VAL A 64 0.49 17.14 -4.19
N VAL A 65 -0.32 16.58 -5.06
CA VAL A 65 -0.86 15.22 -4.87
C VAL A 65 0.18 14.21 -5.34
N ILE A 66 0.66 13.37 -4.43
CA ILE A 66 1.62 12.30 -4.71
C ILE A 66 0.86 10.98 -4.69
N TYR A 67 0.98 10.19 -5.75
CA TYR A 67 0.30 8.90 -5.84
C TYR A 67 1.03 7.94 -6.78
N GLU A 68 0.70 6.65 -6.68
CA GLU A 68 1.19 5.62 -7.62
C GLU A 68 2.74 5.59 -7.71
N ILE A 69 3.40 5.66 -6.52
CA ILE A 69 4.84 5.44 -6.40
C ILE A 69 5.07 3.97 -6.03
N PRO A 70 5.69 3.16 -6.90
CA PRO A 70 5.94 1.74 -6.63
C PRO A 70 6.74 1.52 -5.34
N PRO A 71 6.47 0.47 -4.56
CA PRO A 71 7.13 0.21 -3.28
C PRO A 71 8.66 0.25 -3.34
N HIS A 72 9.26 -0.35 -4.35
CA HIS A 72 10.72 -0.41 -4.53
C HIS A 72 11.37 0.96 -4.81
N ARG A 73 10.60 1.98 -5.23
CA ARG A 73 11.09 3.35 -5.52
C ARG A 73 10.83 4.34 -4.40
N ARG A 74 10.06 3.98 -3.37
CA ARG A 74 9.69 4.92 -2.30
C ARG A 74 10.89 5.42 -1.49
N ARG A 75 11.91 4.59 -1.32
CA ARG A 75 13.16 5.03 -0.66
C ARG A 75 13.89 6.13 -1.45
N ASP A 76 13.94 5.99 -2.78
CA ASP A 76 14.58 6.98 -3.65
C ASP A 76 13.78 8.28 -3.76
N PHE A 77 12.48 8.22 -3.49
CA PHE A 77 11.59 9.37 -3.47
C PHE A 77 11.59 10.14 -2.12
N ALA A 78 12.08 9.53 -1.05
CA ALA A 78 12.08 10.11 0.29
C ALA A 78 12.80 11.49 0.42
N PRO A 79 13.91 11.79 -0.29
CA PRO A 79 14.50 13.13 -0.28
C PRO A 79 13.55 14.21 -0.75
N PHE A 80 12.79 13.95 -1.82
CA PHE A 80 11.79 14.87 -2.34
C PHE A 80 10.65 15.11 -1.35
N GLN A 81 10.12 14.05 -0.71
CA GLN A 81 9.08 14.16 0.31
C GLN A 81 9.51 15.06 1.47
N ARG A 82 10.76 14.92 1.94
CA ARG A 82 11.31 15.78 3.01
C ARG A 82 11.40 17.24 2.59
N LEU A 83 11.87 17.51 1.36
CA LEU A 83 11.94 18.88 0.82
C LEU A 83 10.54 19.48 0.68
N LEU A 84 9.58 18.71 0.16
CA LEU A 84 8.20 19.14 0.02
C LEU A 84 7.60 19.56 1.37
N GLY A 85 7.79 18.71 2.40
CA GLY A 85 7.35 19.02 3.78
C GLY A 85 8.08 20.25 4.37
N ALA A 86 9.39 20.37 4.16
CA ALA A 86 10.18 21.48 4.67
C ALA A 86 9.78 22.84 4.05
N HIS A 87 9.28 22.84 2.83
CA HIS A 87 8.78 24.04 2.15
C HIS A 87 7.30 24.35 2.42
N GLY A 88 6.64 23.57 3.29
CA GLY A 88 5.25 23.82 3.68
C GLY A 88 4.23 23.58 2.56
N ALA A 89 4.57 22.81 1.53
CA ALA A 89 3.63 22.48 0.48
C ALA A 89 2.49 21.62 1.02
N ARG A 90 1.28 21.93 0.59
CA ARG A 90 0.12 21.08 0.92
C ARG A 90 0.25 19.75 0.20
N SER A 91 0.55 18.70 0.96
CA SER A 91 0.60 17.32 0.47
C SER A 91 0.42 16.34 1.61
N LEU A 92 -0.48 15.40 1.43
CA LEU A 92 -0.70 14.29 2.38
C LEU A 92 0.38 13.20 2.28
N GLY A 93 1.26 13.28 1.30
CA GLY A 93 2.27 12.26 0.99
C GLY A 93 3.68 12.58 1.49
N THR A 94 3.86 13.44 2.52
CA THR A 94 5.18 13.92 2.95
C THR A 94 5.82 13.15 4.09
N ASP A 95 5.07 12.32 4.83
CA ASP A 95 5.64 11.53 5.93
C ASP A 95 6.39 10.29 5.42
N VAL A 96 7.70 10.45 5.32
CA VAL A 96 8.62 9.37 4.90
C VAL A 96 8.57 8.17 5.84
N GLN A 97 8.40 8.39 7.15
CA GLN A 97 8.40 7.31 8.12
C GLN A 97 7.10 6.50 8.10
N ALA A 98 5.97 7.16 7.89
CA ALA A 98 4.68 6.49 7.67
C ALA A 98 4.71 5.64 6.39
N TRP A 99 5.22 6.20 5.30
CA TRP A 99 5.36 5.47 4.04
C TRP A 99 6.29 4.26 4.18
N ARG A 100 7.44 4.45 4.82
CA ARG A 100 8.40 3.39 5.06
C ARG A 100 7.77 2.26 5.87
N ALA A 101 7.10 2.60 6.97
CA ALA A 101 6.48 1.62 7.86
C ALA A 101 5.36 0.82 7.19
N ALA A 102 4.65 1.39 6.22
CA ALA A 102 3.62 0.68 5.46
C ALA A 102 4.20 -0.09 4.26
N THR A 103 5.35 0.32 3.72
CA THR A 103 6.00 -0.31 2.58
C THR A 103 6.81 -1.54 2.98
N GLU A 104 7.53 -1.45 4.09
CA GLU A 104 8.38 -2.52 4.64
C GLU A 104 7.51 -3.34 5.62
N LYS A 105 7.08 -4.53 5.17
CA LYS A 105 6.09 -5.36 5.90
C LYS A 105 6.56 -5.80 7.29
N ASP A 106 7.87 -5.98 7.48
CA ASP A 106 8.48 -6.25 8.79
C ASP A 106 8.27 -5.09 9.77
N LEU A 107 8.41 -3.84 9.31
CA LEU A 107 8.12 -2.65 10.10
C LEU A 107 6.61 -2.50 10.37
N THR A 108 5.75 -2.84 9.39
CA THR A 108 4.30 -2.89 9.60
C THR A 108 3.96 -3.84 10.74
N VAL A 109 4.47 -5.08 10.69
CA VAL A 109 4.24 -6.11 11.72
C VAL A 109 4.77 -5.66 13.08
N ALA A 110 5.96 -5.07 13.13
CA ALA A 110 6.53 -4.56 14.38
C ALA A 110 5.65 -3.46 15.02
N ARG A 111 5.12 -2.51 14.21
CA ARG A 111 4.19 -1.48 14.71
C ARG A 111 2.88 -2.09 15.18
N PHE A 112 2.29 -2.99 14.40
CA PHE A 112 1.04 -3.66 14.77
C PHE A 112 1.17 -4.45 16.07
N THR A 113 2.27 -5.18 16.25
CA THR A 113 2.56 -5.91 17.50
C THR A 113 2.66 -4.95 18.69
N ARG A 114 3.39 -3.84 18.53
CA ARG A 114 3.56 -2.83 19.59
C ARG A 114 2.24 -2.17 19.99
N ASP A 115 1.40 -1.83 19.00
CA ASP A 115 0.20 -1.02 19.20
C ASP A 115 -1.08 -1.87 19.31
N GLY A 116 -0.96 -3.21 19.36
CA GLY A 116 -2.08 -4.13 19.54
C GLY A 116 -3.05 -4.20 18.35
N VAL A 117 -2.58 -3.92 17.13
CA VAL A 117 -3.36 -4.12 15.90
C VAL A 117 -3.34 -5.60 15.53
N ALA A 118 -4.52 -6.22 15.44
CA ALA A 118 -4.64 -7.65 15.15
C ALA A 118 -4.12 -7.98 13.74
N HIS A 119 -3.18 -8.89 13.67
CA HIS A 119 -2.58 -9.39 12.44
C HIS A 119 -2.21 -10.86 12.59
N MET A 120 -1.93 -11.54 11.49
CA MET A 120 -1.52 -12.94 11.57
C MET A 120 -0.17 -13.10 12.26
N PRO A 121 0.02 -14.16 13.08
CA PRO A 121 1.32 -14.52 13.60
C PRO A 121 2.35 -14.56 12.47
N THR A 122 3.39 -13.75 12.57
CA THR A 122 4.35 -13.51 11.49
C THR A 122 5.78 -13.60 12.03
N VAL A 123 6.68 -14.17 11.25
CA VAL A 123 8.13 -14.17 11.49
C VAL A 123 8.82 -13.50 10.32
N SER A 124 9.54 -12.42 10.61
CA SER A 124 10.39 -11.73 9.62
C SER A 124 11.73 -12.45 9.50
N LEU A 125 12.19 -12.65 8.28
CA LEU A 125 13.38 -13.43 7.94
C LEU A 125 14.31 -12.56 7.08
N SER A 126 15.45 -12.17 7.67
CA SER A 126 16.51 -11.48 6.93
C SER A 126 17.59 -12.49 6.59
N ARG A 127 17.59 -12.95 5.33
CA ARG A 127 18.54 -13.94 4.81
C ARG A 127 18.79 -15.13 5.75
N PRO A 128 17.73 -15.84 6.17
CA PRO A 128 17.83 -16.90 7.14
C PRO A 128 18.56 -18.10 6.55
N SER A 129 19.23 -18.89 7.39
CA SER A 129 19.55 -20.25 6.99
C SER A 129 18.28 -21.07 6.77
N LEU A 130 18.32 -22.09 5.91
CA LEU A 130 17.17 -22.97 5.69
C LEU A 130 16.65 -23.59 6.99
N ARG A 131 17.55 -23.91 7.94
CA ARG A 131 17.18 -24.39 9.27
C ARG A 131 16.35 -23.37 10.05
N ALA A 132 16.80 -22.11 10.10
CA ALA A 132 16.07 -21.06 10.80
C ALA A 132 14.69 -20.78 10.17
N ALA A 133 14.58 -20.86 8.85
CA ALA A 133 13.31 -20.75 8.14
C ALA A 133 12.39 -21.94 8.49
N ALA A 134 12.92 -23.19 8.54
CA ALA A 134 12.16 -24.38 8.90
C ALA A 134 11.65 -24.31 10.35
N GLU A 135 12.49 -23.90 11.30
CA GLU A 135 12.08 -23.72 12.70
C GLU A 135 10.96 -22.65 12.84
N ALA A 136 11.00 -21.59 12.04
CA ALA A 136 9.94 -20.57 12.02
C ALA A 136 8.64 -21.10 11.41
N PHE A 137 8.73 -21.86 10.31
CA PHE A 137 7.60 -22.53 9.65
C PHE A 137 6.88 -23.50 10.62
N ASP A 138 7.63 -24.35 11.31
CA ASP A 138 7.07 -25.30 12.28
C ASP A 138 6.39 -24.59 13.45
N ARG A 139 6.99 -23.52 14.00
CA ARG A 139 6.36 -22.68 15.03
C ARG A 139 5.05 -22.05 14.60
N LEU A 140 4.90 -21.72 13.33
CA LEU A 140 3.68 -21.15 12.77
C LEU A 140 2.63 -22.22 12.40
N GLY A 141 2.94 -23.50 12.55
CA GLY A 141 2.02 -24.63 12.36
C GLY A 141 2.03 -25.22 10.97
N GLY A 142 3.04 -24.93 10.13
CA GLY A 142 3.25 -25.60 8.85
C GLY A 142 2.27 -25.23 7.72
N ASP A 143 1.53 -24.13 7.87
CA ASP A 143 0.59 -23.61 6.87
C ASP A 143 0.73 -22.07 6.87
N VAL A 144 1.52 -21.53 5.91
CA VAL A 144 1.96 -20.14 5.92
C VAL A 144 1.98 -19.52 4.53
N TRP A 145 1.94 -18.20 4.50
CA TRP A 145 2.24 -17.38 3.32
C TRP A 145 3.65 -16.79 3.45
N ALA A 146 4.53 -17.14 2.52
CA ALA A 146 5.83 -16.51 2.35
C ALA A 146 5.72 -15.34 1.37
N ARG A 147 6.31 -14.18 1.73
CA ARG A 147 6.24 -12.97 0.90
C ARG A 147 7.44 -12.06 1.12
N PRO A 148 7.88 -11.26 0.12
CA PRO A 148 8.97 -10.31 0.30
C PRO A 148 8.57 -9.19 1.27
N CYS A 149 9.52 -8.64 2.01
CA CYS A 149 9.28 -7.48 2.89
C CYS A 149 8.81 -6.26 2.10
N VAL A 150 9.35 -6.06 0.89
CA VAL A 150 8.92 -5.02 -0.05
C VAL A 150 8.44 -5.68 -1.33
N GLY A 151 7.18 -5.47 -1.71
CA GLY A 151 6.57 -6.06 -2.90
C GLY A 151 5.16 -5.53 -3.13
N MET A 152 4.55 -5.87 -4.26
CA MET A 152 3.20 -5.44 -4.66
C MET A 152 2.52 -6.52 -5.51
N GLY A 153 1.21 -6.40 -5.71
CA GLY A 153 0.45 -7.19 -6.69
C GLY A 153 0.38 -8.70 -6.42
N GLY A 154 0.87 -9.19 -5.29
CA GLY A 154 0.97 -10.63 -5.02
C GLY A 154 2.16 -11.29 -5.73
N ASP A 155 3.09 -10.48 -6.28
CA ASP A 155 4.33 -10.98 -6.86
C ASP A 155 5.20 -11.59 -5.75
N ASP A 156 5.82 -12.72 -6.08
CA ASP A 156 6.71 -13.47 -5.16
C ASP A 156 6.04 -13.85 -3.83
N VAL A 157 4.72 -14.07 -3.86
CA VAL A 157 3.94 -14.55 -2.71
C VAL A 157 3.62 -16.02 -2.91
N PHE A 158 4.01 -16.86 -1.94
CA PHE A 158 3.87 -18.32 -2.03
C PHE A 158 3.07 -18.87 -0.85
N HIS A 159 2.08 -19.71 -1.13
CA HIS A 159 1.46 -20.55 -0.12
C HIS A 159 2.37 -21.76 0.14
N VAL A 160 2.76 -21.95 1.39
CA VAL A 160 3.76 -22.93 1.80
C VAL A 160 3.15 -23.84 2.87
N THR A 161 2.99 -25.12 2.53
CA THR A 161 2.44 -26.15 3.41
C THR A 161 3.41 -27.32 3.64
N THR A 162 4.59 -27.27 2.99
CA THR A 162 5.63 -28.31 3.14
C THR A 162 7.01 -27.67 3.25
N HIS A 163 7.95 -28.39 3.89
CA HIS A 163 9.36 -27.98 3.93
C HIS A 163 10.01 -27.88 2.54
N ALA A 164 9.56 -28.68 1.56
CA ALA A 164 10.05 -28.60 0.19
C ALA A 164 9.65 -27.28 -0.48
N GLN A 165 8.40 -26.86 -0.32
CA GLN A 165 7.92 -25.55 -0.79
C GLN A 165 8.64 -24.40 -0.07
N LEU A 166 8.86 -24.51 1.26
CA LEU A 166 9.63 -23.53 2.03
C LEU A 166 11.06 -23.39 1.48
N ALA A 167 11.74 -24.50 1.22
CA ALA A 167 13.09 -24.49 0.66
C ALA A 167 13.13 -23.88 -0.75
N SER A 168 12.07 -24.05 -1.55
CA SER A 168 11.94 -23.40 -2.86
C SER A 168 11.76 -21.89 -2.72
N ALA A 169 10.87 -21.43 -1.84
CA ALA A 169 10.67 -20.01 -1.56
C ALA A 169 11.93 -19.35 -1.02
N ALA A 170 12.64 -20.01 -0.09
CA ALA A 170 13.89 -19.50 0.47
C ALA A 170 14.97 -19.29 -0.60
N ARG A 171 15.14 -20.25 -1.54
CA ARG A 171 16.07 -20.10 -2.66
C ARG A 171 15.70 -18.96 -3.60
N HIS A 172 14.38 -18.78 -3.84
CA HIS A 172 13.90 -17.67 -4.67
C HIS A 172 14.29 -16.32 -4.06
N TYR A 173 13.99 -16.09 -2.77
CA TYR A 173 14.34 -14.83 -2.11
C TYR A 173 15.86 -14.64 -1.92
N GLU A 174 16.62 -15.73 -1.74
CA GLU A 174 18.09 -15.67 -1.69
C GLU A 174 18.66 -15.22 -3.05
N HIS A 175 18.14 -15.76 -4.15
CA HIS A 175 18.54 -15.36 -5.50
C HIS A 175 18.32 -13.87 -5.76
N ASP A 176 17.18 -13.34 -5.32
CA ASP A 176 16.81 -11.93 -5.48
C ASP A 176 17.42 -11.01 -4.42
N GLY A 177 18.13 -11.57 -3.43
CA GLY A 177 18.69 -10.83 -2.31
C GLY A 177 17.62 -10.15 -1.42
N ALA A 178 16.40 -10.69 -1.43
CA ALA A 178 15.26 -10.10 -0.76
C ALA A 178 15.16 -10.54 0.71
N ASP A 179 14.87 -9.60 1.60
CA ASP A 179 14.35 -9.90 2.94
C ASP A 179 12.88 -10.30 2.79
N TRP A 180 12.46 -11.31 3.54
CA TRP A 180 11.13 -11.87 3.43
C TRP A 180 10.53 -12.22 4.80
N LEU A 181 9.27 -12.56 4.82
CA LEU A 181 8.55 -12.96 6.02
C LEU A 181 7.60 -14.11 5.71
N ILE A 182 7.29 -14.88 6.75
CA ILE A 182 6.24 -15.89 6.71
C ILE A 182 5.17 -15.52 7.74
N ALA A 183 3.91 -15.61 7.31
CA ALA A 183 2.75 -15.40 8.17
C ALA A 183 1.87 -16.65 8.14
N ARG A 184 1.32 -17.04 9.30
CA ARG A 184 0.34 -18.15 9.36
C ARG A 184 -0.82 -17.86 8.42
N ASP A 185 -1.33 -18.89 7.75
CA ASP A 185 -2.56 -18.79 6.95
C ASP A 185 -3.75 -18.43 7.86
N ALA A 186 -4.54 -17.46 7.45
CA ALA A 186 -5.75 -17.07 8.17
C ALA A 186 -6.93 -18.01 7.92
N ARG A 187 -6.84 -18.89 6.93
CA ARG A 187 -7.92 -19.77 6.45
C ARG A 187 -9.18 -19.01 6.07
N ASN A 188 -8.97 -17.90 5.40
CA ASN A 188 -10.01 -16.99 4.95
C ASN A 188 -10.70 -17.53 3.69
N PHE A 189 -11.61 -18.50 3.90
CA PHE A 189 -12.37 -19.15 2.86
C PHE A 189 -13.85 -18.80 2.92
N THR A 190 -14.43 -18.57 1.74
CA THR A 190 -15.88 -18.52 1.56
C THR A 190 -16.50 -19.89 1.83
N PRO A 191 -17.82 -19.98 2.07
CA PRO A 191 -18.49 -21.28 2.31
C PRO A 191 -18.32 -22.31 1.17
N ASP A 192 -18.09 -21.85 -0.06
CA ASP A 192 -17.82 -22.69 -1.22
C ASP A 192 -16.32 -23.00 -1.44
N GLY A 193 -15.47 -22.65 -0.46
CA GLY A 193 -14.06 -23.04 -0.42
C GLY A 193 -13.11 -22.16 -1.22
N ARG A 194 -13.57 -21.04 -1.76
CA ARG A 194 -12.71 -20.07 -2.42
C ARG A 194 -12.04 -19.17 -1.39
N ARG A 195 -10.81 -18.72 -1.67
CA ARG A 195 -10.13 -17.76 -0.79
C ARG A 195 -10.68 -16.35 -0.98
N HIS A 196 -10.83 -15.58 0.10
CA HIS A 196 -11.31 -14.21 0.01
C HIS A 196 -10.59 -13.27 0.97
N GLN A 197 -10.68 -11.98 0.70
CA GLN A 197 -10.26 -10.90 1.61
C GLN A 197 -11.05 -9.64 1.32
N TYR A 198 -11.11 -8.75 2.32
CA TYR A 198 -11.66 -7.42 2.16
C TYR A 198 -10.52 -6.41 1.94
N ARG A 199 -10.73 -5.47 1.01
CA ARG A 199 -9.92 -4.27 0.86
C ARG A 199 -10.73 -3.07 1.33
N VAL A 200 -10.34 -2.51 2.46
CA VAL A 200 -10.98 -1.33 3.06
C VAL A 200 -10.09 -0.12 2.82
N VAL A 201 -10.59 0.88 2.12
CA VAL A 201 -9.89 2.16 1.92
C VAL A 201 -10.30 3.12 3.01
N VAL A 202 -9.32 3.62 3.74
CA VAL A 202 -9.50 4.59 4.82
C VAL A 202 -8.84 5.91 4.40
N LEU A 203 -9.58 7.00 4.51
CA LEU A 203 -9.11 8.37 4.32
C LEU A 203 -9.47 9.17 5.57
N ASP A 204 -8.48 9.81 6.17
CA ASP A 204 -8.64 10.67 7.35
C ASP A 204 -9.52 10.02 8.45
N GLY A 205 -9.17 8.78 8.80
CA GLY A 205 -9.86 8.00 9.84
C GLY A 205 -11.28 7.53 9.48
N ARG A 206 -11.69 7.63 8.21
CA ARG A 206 -13.02 7.21 7.73
C ARG A 206 -12.90 6.16 6.65
N VAL A 207 -13.75 5.14 6.71
CA VAL A 207 -13.89 4.19 5.61
C VAL A 207 -14.61 4.87 4.45
N VAL A 208 -13.94 4.97 3.30
CA VAL A 208 -14.47 5.60 2.10
C VAL A 208 -14.84 4.60 1.01
N ARG A 209 -14.27 3.40 1.06
CA ARG A 209 -14.56 2.34 0.09
C ARG A 209 -14.28 0.96 0.68
N VAL A 210 -15.09 -0.01 0.31
CA VAL A 210 -14.89 -1.43 0.62
C VAL A 210 -15.01 -2.25 -0.67
N VAL A 211 -14.13 -3.22 -0.83
CA VAL A 211 -14.14 -4.19 -1.93
C VAL A 211 -13.85 -5.56 -1.36
N GLU A 212 -14.59 -6.57 -1.77
CA GLU A 212 -14.23 -7.96 -1.52
C GLU A 212 -13.47 -8.52 -2.72
N HIS A 213 -12.35 -9.18 -2.47
CA HIS A 213 -11.60 -9.94 -3.47
C HIS A 213 -11.81 -11.41 -3.22
N VAL A 214 -12.22 -12.16 -4.24
CA VAL A 214 -12.40 -13.61 -4.18
C VAL A 214 -11.50 -14.29 -5.19
N GLN A 215 -10.69 -15.22 -4.72
CA GLN A 215 -9.74 -15.99 -5.51
C GLN A 215 -10.21 -17.46 -5.60
N ALA A 216 -10.36 -17.95 -6.83
CA ALA A 216 -10.81 -19.31 -7.08
C ALA A 216 -9.74 -20.37 -6.71
N ASP A 217 -8.46 -20.04 -6.92
CA ASP A 217 -7.34 -20.88 -6.53
C ASP A 217 -7.01 -20.66 -5.05
N PRO A 218 -7.17 -21.64 -4.16
CA PRO A 218 -6.90 -21.50 -2.73
C PRO A 218 -5.41 -21.28 -2.41
N ASP A 219 -4.52 -21.61 -3.33
CA ASP A 219 -3.07 -21.46 -3.19
C ASP A 219 -2.53 -20.16 -3.80
N ALA A 220 -3.40 -19.36 -4.43
CA ALA A 220 -3.04 -18.07 -4.98
C ALA A 220 -3.44 -16.91 -4.06
N PRO A 221 -2.67 -15.80 -4.02
CA PRO A 221 -3.04 -14.62 -3.25
C PRO A 221 -4.27 -13.90 -3.85
N CYS A 222 -5.09 -13.28 -2.98
CA CYS A 222 -6.30 -12.56 -3.38
C CYS A 222 -5.99 -11.20 -4.05
N ASN A 223 -5.23 -11.22 -5.13
CA ASN A 223 -4.88 -10.03 -5.92
C ASN A 223 -5.50 -10.13 -7.33
N GLU A 224 -6.04 -9.03 -7.86
CA GLU A 224 -6.62 -8.99 -9.22
C GLU A 224 -5.60 -9.41 -10.29
N SER A 225 -4.35 -8.98 -10.13
CA SER A 225 -3.23 -9.40 -11.00
C SER A 225 -2.94 -10.91 -10.97
N ARG A 226 -3.48 -11.63 -9.97
CA ARG A 226 -3.35 -13.08 -9.80
C ARG A 226 -4.67 -13.81 -10.05
N GLY A 227 -5.65 -13.15 -10.67
CA GLY A 227 -6.92 -13.74 -11.05
C GLY A 227 -8.05 -13.63 -10.03
N ALA A 228 -7.86 -12.93 -8.92
CA ALA A 228 -8.96 -12.64 -8.01
C ALA A 228 -10.00 -11.73 -8.65
N VAL A 229 -11.26 -12.00 -8.37
CA VAL A 229 -12.40 -11.17 -8.80
C VAL A 229 -12.76 -10.22 -7.67
N SER A 230 -12.91 -8.93 -8.02
CA SER A 230 -13.25 -7.87 -7.08
C SER A 230 -14.69 -7.44 -7.21
N ALA A 231 -15.40 -7.35 -6.10
CA ALA A 231 -16.75 -6.84 -6.01
C ALA A 231 -16.85 -5.69 -5.00
N PRO A 232 -17.43 -4.53 -5.38
CA PRO A 232 -17.73 -3.48 -4.42
C PRO A 232 -18.69 -3.99 -3.35
N LEU A 233 -18.45 -3.57 -2.10
CA LEU A 233 -19.28 -3.91 -0.95
C LEU A 233 -19.74 -2.62 -0.28
N ALA A 234 -20.98 -2.56 0.21
CA ALA A 234 -21.39 -1.45 1.05
C ALA A 234 -20.70 -1.54 2.42
N ALA A 235 -20.32 -0.41 3.00
CA ALA A 235 -19.62 -0.42 4.30
C ALA A 235 -20.42 -1.12 5.41
N ALA A 236 -21.75 -1.11 5.33
CA ALA A 236 -22.64 -1.80 6.25
C ALA A 236 -22.64 -3.34 6.12
N GLU A 237 -22.18 -3.86 4.98
CA GLU A 237 -22.06 -5.29 4.70
C GLU A 237 -20.71 -5.86 5.15
N LEU A 238 -19.75 -4.98 5.50
CA LEU A 238 -18.46 -5.41 6.03
C LEU A 238 -18.67 -6.11 7.37
N PRO A 239 -18.06 -7.28 7.61
CA PRO A 239 -18.15 -7.97 8.88
C PRO A 239 -17.80 -7.07 10.08
N ARG A 240 -18.55 -7.24 11.17
CA ARG A 240 -18.45 -6.39 12.36
C ARG A 240 -17.01 -6.28 12.88
N GLY A 241 -16.59 -5.07 13.19
CA GLY A 241 -15.27 -4.76 13.76
C GLY A 241 -14.16 -4.59 12.73
N LEU A 242 -14.35 -5.00 11.45
CA LEU A 242 -13.31 -4.85 10.44
C LEU A 242 -13.09 -3.40 10.01
N ALA A 243 -14.13 -2.56 10.02
CA ALA A 243 -13.99 -1.13 9.77
C ALA A 243 -13.08 -0.47 10.82
N ASP A 244 -13.34 -0.74 12.11
CA ASP A 244 -12.54 -0.20 13.21
C ASP A 244 -11.10 -0.74 13.17
N LEU A 245 -10.93 -2.01 12.82
CA LEU A 245 -9.61 -2.61 12.67
C LEU A 245 -8.82 -1.94 11.54
N ALA A 246 -9.46 -1.68 10.40
CA ALA A 246 -8.83 -0.97 9.28
C ALA A 246 -8.42 0.45 9.67
N ILE A 247 -9.30 1.20 10.35
CA ILE A 247 -9.00 2.56 10.84
C ILE A 247 -7.81 2.54 11.80
N ARG A 248 -7.79 1.62 12.79
CA ARG A 248 -6.67 1.48 13.72
C ARG A 248 -5.37 1.12 13.02
N ALA A 249 -5.41 0.25 12.02
CA ALA A 249 -4.23 -0.13 11.25
C ALA A 249 -3.60 1.06 10.51
N VAL A 250 -4.44 1.89 9.88
CA VAL A 250 -4.00 3.10 9.16
C VAL A 250 -3.45 4.14 10.14
N ALA A 251 -4.15 4.39 11.25
CA ALA A 251 -3.72 5.32 12.30
C ALA A 251 -2.40 4.90 12.95
N CYS A 252 -2.21 3.59 13.23
CA CYS A 252 -0.96 3.03 13.77
C CYS A 252 0.25 3.32 12.86
N LEU A 253 0.04 3.35 11.54
CA LEU A 253 1.10 3.67 10.58
C LEU A 253 1.25 5.17 10.31
N GLY A 254 0.32 6.00 10.75
CA GLY A 254 0.33 7.44 10.53
C GLY A 254 0.00 7.86 9.09
N LEU A 255 -0.80 7.07 8.38
CA LEU A 255 -1.17 7.36 6.99
C LEU A 255 -2.48 8.14 6.92
N PRO A 256 -2.57 9.22 6.11
CA PRO A 256 -3.83 9.92 5.87
C PRO A 256 -4.77 9.14 4.94
N LEU A 257 -4.22 8.40 3.99
CA LEU A 257 -4.93 7.50 3.08
C LEU A 257 -4.21 6.15 3.04
N ALA A 258 -4.96 5.06 3.12
CA ALA A 258 -4.42 3.73 2.83
C ALA A 258 -5.51 2.73 2.47
N GLY A 259 -5.12 1.67 1.75
CA GLY A 259 -5.93 0.48 1.53
C GLY A 259 -5.48 -0.65 2.44
N VAL A 260 -6.37 -1.15 3.27
CA VAL A 260 -6.10 -2.24 4.21
C VAL A 260 -6.66 -3.54 3.68
N ALA A 261 -5.82 -4.55 3.51
CA ALA A 261 -6.23 -5.91 3.21
C ALA A 261 -6.42 -6.68 4.53
N LEU A 262 -7.59 -7.28 4.73
CA LEU A 262 -7.95 -7.92 5.99
C LEU A 262 -8.99 -9.03 5.80
N ALA A 263 -9.13 -9.89 6.79
CA ALA A 263 -10.12 -10.95 6.83
C ALA A 263 -10.85 -10.97 8.17
N ALA A 264 -12.07 -11.52 8.18
CA ALA A 264 -12.89 -11.72 9.38
C ALA A 264 -12.45 -12.95 10.17
N GLU A 265 -11.86 -13.92 9.49
CA GLU A 265 -11.34 -15.15 10.07
C GLU A 265 -10.24 -14.85 11.09
N SER A 266 -9.95 -15.83 11.94
CA SER A 266 -8.98 -15.68 13.03
C SER A 266 -9.29 -14.50 13.99
N GLY A 267 -10.56 -14.11 14.09
CA GLY A 267 -11.01 -13.01 14.98
C GLY A 267 -10.89 -11.61 14.38
N GLY A 268 -10.65 -11.52 13.09
CA GLY A 268 -10.38 -10.26 12.37
C GLY A 268 -8.90 -9.91 12.38
N VAL A 269 -8.26 -9.97 11.22
CA VAL A 269 -6.81 -9.75 11.08
C VAL A 269 -6.47 -8.92 9.87
N VAL A 270 -5.42 -8.09 10.00
CA VAL A 270 -4.83 -7.33 8.89
C VAL A 270 -3.73 -8.17 8.23
N PHE A 271 -3.76 -8.21 6.91
CA PHE A 271 -2.71 -8.82 6.10
C PHE A 271 -1.65 -7.82 5.66
N GLU A 272 -2.12 -6.65 5.21
CA GLU A 272 -1.26 -5.67 4.56
C GLU A 272 -1.93 -4.28 4.56
N VAL A 273 -1.11 -3.22 4.55
CA VAL A 273 -1.57 -1.85 4.35
C VAL A 273 -0.85 -1.26 3.14
N ASN A 274 -1.62 -0.78 2.17
CA ASN A 274 -1.11 -0.17 0.94
C ASN A 274 -1.21 1.35 1.03
N VAL A 275 -0.08 2.03 0.89
CA VAL A 275 0.00 3.51 0.87
C VAL A 275 -0.81 4.10 -0.29
N HIS A 276 -0.78 3.44 -1.45
CA HIS A 276 -1.53 3.84 -2.64
C HIS A 276 -2.42 2.67 -3.08
N PRO A 277 -3.66 2.58 -2.57
CA PRO A 277 -4.61 1.59 -3.08
C PRO A 277 -4.97 1.90 -4.54
N ALA A 278 -4.91 0.89 -5.42
CA ALA A 278 -5.29 1.07 -6.82
C ALA A 278 -6.74 1.54 -6.96
N PHE A 279 -6.99 2.42 -7.93
CA PHE A 279 -8.32 2.93 -8.21
C PHE A 279 -9.04 2.03 -9.21
N GLY A 280 -9.93 1.19 -8.71
CA GLY A 280 -10.86 0.43 -9.53
C GLY A 280 -12.11 1.25 -9.91
N ARG A 281 -13.09 0.57 -10.54
CA ARG A 281 -14.36 1.17 -10.93
C ARG A 281 -15.07 1.83 -9.72
N GLY A 282 -15.58 3.05 -9.88
CA GLY A 282 -16.27 3.82 -8.84
C GLY A 282 -15.36 4.52 -7.82
N ALA A 283 -14.04 4.41 -7.93
CA ALA A 283 -13.12 5.06 -7.01
C ALA A 283 -12.99 6.57 -7.21
N LEU A 284 -13.44 7.10 -8.34
CA LEU A 284 -13.36 8.54 -8.62
C LEU A 284 -14.09 9.34 -7.52
N GLU A 285 -15.37 9.07 -7.30
CA GLU A 285 -16.18 9.79 -6.33
C GLU A 285 -15.90 9.37 -4.89
N GLN A 286 -15.65 8.08 -4.68
CA GLN A 286 -15.49 7.54 -3.32
C GLN A 286 -14.11 7.83 -2.71
N VAL A 287 -13.05 7.87 -3.53
CA VAL A 287 -11.66 7.97 -3.04
C VAL A 287 -10.94 9.17 -3.64
N ALA A 288 -10.87 9.29 -4.98
CA ALA A 288 -10.01 10.30 -5.62
C ALA A 288 -10.50 11.73 -5.36
N VAL A 289 -11.79 12.00 -5.48
CA VAL A 289 -12.37 13.33 -5.21
C VAL A 289 -12.15 13.73 -3.75
N PRO A 290 -12.51 12.94 -2.72
CA PRO A 290 -12.21 13.29 -1.33
C PRO A 290 -10.70 13.43 -1.06
N TYR A 291 -9.87 12.57 -1.63
CA TYR A 291 -8.42 12.63 -1.43
C TYR A 291 -7.80 13.90 -2.02
N VAL A 292 -8.20 14.29 -3.24
CA VAL A 292 -7.74 15.55 -3.84
C VAL A 292 -8.30 16.75 -3.09
N ALA A 293 -9.58 16.71 -2.66
CA ALA A 293 -10.19 17.78 -1.86
C ALA A 293 -9.40 18.06 -0.58
N ALA A 294 -8.98 17.02 0.14
CA ALA A 294 -8.16 17.14 1.34
C ALA A 294 -6.79 17.84 1.12
N HIS A 295 -6.28 17.87 -0.13
CA HIS A 295 -5.10 18.65 -0.49
C HIS A 295 -5.42 20.13 -0.79
N LEU A 296 -6.68 20.46 -1.04
CA LEU A 296 -7.10 21.80 -1.43
C LEU A 296 -7.66 22.62 -0.25
N GLU A 297 -8.06 21.94 0.84
CA GLU A 297 -8.52 22.59 2.06
C GLU A 297 -7.37 23.40 2.71
N PRO A 298 -7.63 24.61 3.21
CA PRO A 298 -6.63 25.36 3.98
C PRO A 298 -6.30 24.59 5.27
N VAL A 299 -5.02 24.54 5.62
CA VAL A 299 -4.52 24.01 6.89
C VAL A 299 -4.89 24.94 8.03
#